data_331e4e6f1ab7c44924177fa9ebf875c2
#
_entry.id   331e4e6f1ab7c44924177fa9ebf875c2
#
_cell.length_a   1.000
_cell.length_b   1.000
_cell.length_c   1.000
_cell.angle_alpha   90.00
_cell.angle_beta   90.00
_cell.angle_gamma   90.00
#
_symmetry.space_group_name_H-M   'P 1'
#
loop_
_entity.id
_entity.type
_entity.pdbx_description
1 polymer ?
#
loop_
_entity_poly.entity_id
_entity_poly.type
_entity_poly.pdbx_seq_one_letter_code
_entity_poly.pdbx_strand_id
1 'polypeptide(L)'
;METWLRERVLQRYVIENKSKFKPFGMKILNIRDNKDKYPDLYCTLENGKEVPAEVEWKSSNFVQHGHDISELKDNQGFVLVCKKDQDLGFLYIYHYRIGIY
;
A
#
# COMPACT_ATOMS: atom_id res chain seq x y z
N MET A 1 15.36 -8.35 10.90
CA MET A 1 14.10 -7.67 11.24
C MET A 1 12.93 -8.51 10.76
N GLU A 2 11.96 -8.72 11.60
CA GLU A 2 10.74 -9.43 11.25
C GLU A 2 9.98 -8.70 10.14
N THR A 3 9.30 -9.45 9.26
CA THR A 3 8.59 -8.87 8.13
C THR A 3 7.54 -7.85 8.59
N TRP A 4 6.78 -8.18 9.65
CA TRP A 4 5.74 -7.27 10.14
C TRP A 4 6.33 -5.96 10.66
N LEU A 5 7.53 -5.98 11.25
CA LEU A 5 8.21 -4.75 11.69
C LEU A 5 8.58 -3.89 10.48
N ARG A 6 9.08 -4.51 9.41
CA ARG A 6 9.41 -3.79 8.18
C ARG A 6 8.16 -3.12 7.60
N GLU A 7 7.04 -3.83 7.62
CA GLU A 7 5.79 -3.30 7.08
C GLU A 7 5.28 -2.14 7.90
N ARG A 8 5.38 -2.21 9.22
CA ARG A 8 4.98 -1.10 10.09
C ARG A 8 5.87 0.13 9.90
N VAL A 9 7.17 -0.08 9.76
CA VAL A 9 8.10 1.02 9.46
C VAL A 9 7.76 1.64 8.10
N LEU A 10 7.47 0.80 7.10
CA LEU A 10 7.10 1.27 5.78
C LEU A 10 5.77 2.04 5.82
N GLN A 11 4.77 1.56 6.56
CA GLN A 11 3.51 2.27 6.73
C GLN A 11 3.73 3.66 7.29
N ARG A 12 4.54 3.77 8.34
CA ARG A 12 4.87 5.06 8.95
C ARG A 12 5.57 5.98 7.96
N TYR A 13 6.51 5.42 7.21
CA TYR A 13 7.21 6.18 6.19
C TYR A 13 6.26 6.73 5.14
N VAL A 14 5.31 5.92 4.68
CA VAL A 14 4.32 6.33 3.69
C VAL A 14 3.46 7.47 4.25
N ILE A 15 2.98 7.34 5.48
CA ILE A 15 2.15 8.37 6.12
C ILE A 15 2.91 9.68 6.22
N GLU A 16 4.16 9.63 6.67
CA GLU A 16 4.98 10.82 6.90
C GLU A 16 5.50 11.45 5.62
N ASN A 17 5.53 10.69 4.54
CA ASN A 17 6.10 11.14 3.27
C ASN A 17 5.12 10.96 2.10
N LYS A 18 3.83 11.17 2.35
CA LYS A 18 2.78 10.89 1.35
C LYS A 18 3.02 11.56 -0.01
N SER A 19 3.70 12.70 -0.02
CA SER A 19 3.99 13.43 -1.26
C SER A 19 4.96 12.70 -2.19
N LYS A 20 5.67 11.70 -1.68
CA LYS A 20 6.61 10.91 -2.48
C LYS A 20 5.94 9.77 -3.24
N PHE A 21 4.65 9.53 -2.99
CA PHE A 21 3.94 8.38 -3.55
C PHE A 21 2.83 8.86 -4.47
N LYS A 22 2.75 8.25 -5.65
CA LYS A 22 1.76 8.63 -6.67
C LYS A 22 1.08 7.41 -7.27
N PRO A 23 0.25 6.71 -6.45
CA PRO A 23 -0.49 5.56 -6.99
C PRO A 23 -1.39 6.01 -8.13
N PHE A 24 -1.46 5.21 -9.17
CA PHE A 24 -2.21 5.55 -10.40
C PHE A 24 -1.77 6.87 -11.02
N GLY A 25 -0.55 7.33 -10.72
CA GLY A 25 -0.04 8.62 -11.19
C GLY A 25 -0.60 9.83 -10.46
N MET A 26 -1.40 9.63 -9.43
CA MET A 26 -2.07 10.71 -8.68
C MET A 26 -1.40 10.98 -7.36
N LYS A 27 -1.39 12.25 -6.95
CA LYS A 27 -0.88 12.63 -5.62
C LYS A 27 -1.82 12.10 -4.53
N ILE A 28 -1.21 11.74 -3.39
CA ILE A 28 -1.98 11.43 -2.19
C ILE A 28 -2.12 12.71 -1.39
N LEU A 29 -3.35 13.17 -1.19
CA LEU A 29 -3.63 14.40 -0.46
C LEU A 29 -3.74 14.16 1.04
N ASN A 30 -4.22 12.99 1.44
CA ASN A 30 -4.42 12.64 2.84
C ASN A 30 -4.32 11.14 3.01
N ILE A 31 -3.85 10.71 4.19
CA ILE A 31 -3.81 9.29 4.55
C ILE A 31 -4.48 9.15 5.92
N ARG A 32 -5.43 8.22 5.99
CA ARG A 32 -6.07 7.83 7.23
C ARG A 32 -5.53 6.46 7.64
N ASP A 33 -4.88 6.39 8.79
CA ASP A 33 -4.36 5.16 9.37
C ASP A 33 -5.54 4.33 9.88
N ASN A 34 -5.66 3.09 9.43
CA ASN A 34 -6.76 2.22 9.83
C ASN A 34 -6.46 1.42 11.11
N LYS A 35 -5.39 1.74 11.80
CA LYS A 35 -5.06 1.26 13.16
C LYS A 35 -5.17 -0.26 13.32
N ASP A 36 -4.24 -0.97 12.67
CA ASP A 36 -4.08 -2.42 12.77
C ASP A 36 -5.25 -3.23 12.19
N LYS A 37 -6.11 -2.60 11.41
CA LYS A 37 -7.17 -3.28 10.68
C LYS A 37 -6.80 -3.44 9.22
N TYR A 38 -7.51 -4.31 8.51
CA TYR A 38 -7.39 -4.46 7.07
C TYR A 38 -8.45 -3.59 6.39
N PRO A 39 -8.12 -2.81 5.36
CA PRO A 39 -6.76 -2.53 4.86
C PRO A 39 -5.97 -1.63 5.81
N ASP A 40 -4.65 -1.55 5.59
CA ASP A 40 -3.76 -0.76 6.44
C ASP A 40 -4.11 0.72 6.47
N LEU A 41 -4.39 1.29 5.31
CA LEU A 41 -4.55 2.71 5.12
C LEU A 41 -5.73 3.01 4.19
N TYR A 42 -6.26 4.23 4.32
CA TYR A 42 -7.13 4.82 3.32
C TYR A 42 -6.48 6.10 2.82
N CYS A 43 -6.30 6.20 1.51
CA CYS A 43 -5.62 7.32 0.88
C CYS A 43 -6.61 8.15 0.08
N THR A 44 -6.67 9.46 0.36
CA THR A 44 -7.44 10.39 -0.47
C THR A 44 -6.54 10.85 -1.60
N LEU A 45 -6.92 10.54 -2.83
CA LEU A 45 -6.16 10.90 -4.02
C LEU A 45 -6.57 12.27 -4.54
N GLU A 46 -5.78 12.82 -5.46
CA GLU A 46 -6.04 14.17 -5.98
C GLU A 46 -7.35 14.31 -6.74
N ASN A 47 -7.96 13.19 -7.18
CA ASN A 47 -9.30 13.20 -7.78
C ASN A 47 -10.41 13.22 -6.73
N GLY A 48 -10.08 13.31 -5.46
CA GLY A 48 -11.05 13.38 -4.36
C GLY A 48 -11.53 12.03 -3.85
N LYS A 49 -11.15 10.92 -4.48
CA LYS A 49 -11.57 9.59 -4.01
C LYS A 49 -10.69 9.12 -2.87
N GLU A 50 -11.32 8.50 -1.86
CA GLU A 50 -10.63 7.77 -0.82
C GLU A 50 -10.58 6.30 -1.23
N VAL A 51 -9.37 5.74 -1.30
CA VAL A 51 -9.17 4.35 -1.71
C VAL A 51 -8.42 3.58 -0.64
N PRO A 52 -8.71 2.27 -0.47
CA PRO A 52 -7.98 1.44 0.48
C PRO A 52 -6.60 1.10 -0.06
N ALA A 53 -5.64 0.99 0.85
CA ALA A 53 -4.27 0.62 0.49
C ALA A 53 -3.69 -0.35 1.51
N GLU A 54 -2.98 -1.35 1.01
CA GLU A 54 -2.20 -2.25 1.82
C GLU A 54 -0.72 -1.95 1.61
N VAL A 55 0.06 -2.08 2.67
CA VAL A 55 1.51 -1.85 2.63
C VAL A 55 2.20 -3.17 2.95
N GLU A 56 2.96 -3.67 2.00
CA GLU A 56 3.68 -4.93 2.14
C GLU A 56 5.15 -4.73 1.77
N TRP A 57 6.04 -5.46 2.42
CA TRP A 57 7.43 -5.42 2.02
C TRP A 57 7.62 -6.06 0.65
N LYS A 58 7.04 -7.24 0.45
CA LYS A 58 7.01 -7.95 -0.83
C LYS A 58 5.58 -8.23 -1.24
N SER A 59 5.32 -8.25 -2.55
CA SER A 59 3.97 -8.56 -3.03
C SER A 59 3.51 -9.98 -2.61
N SER A 60 4.42 -10.94 -2.52
CA SER A 60 4.08 -12.29 -2.04
C SER A 60 3.58 -12.29 -0.60
N ASN A 61 3.98 -11.33 0.22
CA ASN A 61 3.49 -11.22 1.60
C ASN A 61 1.99 -10.97 1.65
N PHE A 62 1.45 -10.23 0.69
CA PHE A 62 0.02 -9.97 0.61
C PHE A 62 -0.75 -11.30 0.48
N VAL A 63 -0.26 -12.19 -0.37
CA VAL A 63 -0.87 -13.50 -0.58
C VAL A 63 -0.73 -14.36 0.68
N GLN A 64 0.44 -14.34 1.31
CA GLN A 64 0.72 -15.12 2.51
C GLN A 64 -0.18 -14.73 3.68
N HIS A 65 -0.54 -13.44 3.77
CA HIS A 65 -1.41 -12.95 4.84
C HIS A 65 -2.87 -13.35 4.64
N GLY A 66 -3.23 -13.87 3.47
CA GLY A 66 -4.58 -14.38 3.21
C GLY A 66 -5.66 -13.31 3.22
N HIS A 67 -5.33 -12.07 2.90
CA HIS A 67 -6.30 -10.99 2.85
C HIS A 67 -7.32 -11.18 1.74
N ASP A 68 -8.55 -10.74 1.98
CA ASP A 68 -9.59 -10.72 0.98
C ASP A 68 -9.31 -9.59 0.00
N ILE A 69 -8.98 -9.95 -1.25
CA ILE A 69 -8.61 -8.96 -2.27
C ILE A 69 -9.80 -8.11 -2.73
N SER A 70 -11.03 -8.55 -2.48
CA SER A 70 -12.21 -7.84 -2.96
C SER A 70 -12.31 -6.43 -2.34
N GLU A 71 -11.88 -6.25 -1.11
CA GLU A 71 -11.90 -4.93 -0.46
C GLU A 71 -11.08 -3.91 -1.26
N LEU A 72 -9.90 -4.30 -1.72
CA LEU A 72 -9.06 -3.42 -2.54
C LEU A 72 -9.57 -3.30 -3.96
N LYS A 73 -9.89 -4.42 -4.58
CA LYS A 73 -10.30 -4.46 -5.98
C LYS A 73 -11.59 -3.68 -6.22
N ASP A 74 -12.61 -3.91 -5.37
CA ASP A 74 -13.93 -3.33 -5.56
C ASP A 74 -13.94 -1.82 -5.24
N ASN A 75 -12.97 -1.36 -4.46
CA ASN A 75 -12.85 0.05 -4.07
C ASN A 75 -11.69 0.76 -4.76
N GLN A 76 -11.17 0.17 -5.84
CA GLN A 76 -10.09 0.76 -6.63
C GLN A 76 -8.84 1.05 -5.80
N GLY A 77 -8.55 0.15 -4.87
CA GLY A 77 -7.39 0.27 -4.00
C GLY A 77 -6.11 -0.25 -4.63
N PHE A 78 -5.05 -0.27 -3.84
CA PHE A 78 -3.75 -0.71 -4.33
C PHE A 78 -2.94 -1.35 -3.22
N VAL A 79 -1.90 -2.09 -3.62
CA VAL A 79 -0.89 -2.64 -2.71
C VAL A 79 0.43 -1.92 -2.99
N LEU A 80 0.98 -1.29 -1.97
CA LEU A 80 2.30 -0.64 -2.05
C LEU A 80 3.35 -1.62 -1.58
N VAL A 81 4.35 -1.89 -2.40
CA VAL A 81 5.42 -2.83 -2.07
C VAL A 81 6.79 -2.23 -2.37
N CYS A 82 7.78 -2.65 -1.60
CA CYS A 82 9.18 -2.31 -1.89
C CYS A 82 9.82 -3.33 -2.83
N LYS A 83 9.29 -4.55 -2.87
CA LYS A 83 9.79 -5.60 -3.75
C LYS A 83 8.63 -6.32 -4.41
N LYS A 84 8.55 -6.23 -5.73
CA LYS A 84 7.53 -6.91 -6.50
C LYS A 84 8.08 -8.25 -6.96
N ASP A 85 7.82 -9.30 -6.18
CA ASP A 85 8.27 -10.66 -6.47
C ASP A 85 7.15 -11.55 -7.00
N GLN A 86 5.93 -11.03 -7.10
CA GLN A 86 4.77 -11.79 -7.56
C GLN A 86 3.70 -10.81 -8.04
N ASP A 87 3.03 -11.17 -9.14
CA ASP A 87 1.86 -10.41 -9.59
C ASP A 87 0.65 -10.76 -8.72
N LEU A 88 -0.26 -9.81 -8.55
CA LEU A 88 -1.46 -9.97 -7.75
C LEU A 88 -2.73 -9.91 -8.60
N GLY A 89 -2.65 -10.44 -9.82
CA GLY A 89 -3.78 -10.50 -10.73
C GLY A 89 -4.24 -9.10 -11.14
N PHE A 90 -5.51 -8.78 -10.87
CA PHE A 90 -6.09 -7.49 -11.26
C PHE A 90 -5.83 -6.36 -10.26
N LEU A 91 -5.15 -6.63 -9.15
CA LEU A 91 -4.81 -5.58 -8.21
C LEU A 91 -3.68 -4.72 -8.73
N TYR A 92 -3.83 -3.42 -8.57
CA TYR A 92 -2.76 -2.49 -8.89
C TYR A 92 -1.67 -2.58 -7.82
N ILE A 93 -0.43 -2.82 -8.25
CA ILE A 93 0.73 -2.83 -7.37
C ILE A 93 1.51 -1.54 -7.59
N TYR A 94 1.68 -0.76 -6.54
CA TYR A 94 2.56 0.39 -6.57
C TYR A 94 3.92 -0.04 -6.02
N HIS A 95 4.91 -0.16 -6.92
CA HIS A 95 6.25 -0.59 -6.55
C HIS A 95 7.09 0.64 -6.22
N TYR A 96 7.40 0.83 -4.95
CA TYR A 96 8.21 1.94 -4.50
C TYR A 96 9.63 1.46 -4.20
N ARG A 97 10.59 1.97 -4.96
CA ARG A 97 11.99 1.62 -4.73
C ARG A 97 12.59 2.63 -3.76
N ILE A 98 13.04 2.12 -2.62
CA ILE A 98 13.78 2.92 -1.66
C ILE A 98 15.21 3.05 -2.19
N GLY A 99 15.66 4.26 -2.46
CA GLY A 99 16.90 4.50 -3.17
C GLY A 99 18.17 4.40 -2.34
N ILE A 100 18.27 3.44 -1.45
CA ILE A 100 19.41 3.31 -0.54
C ILE A 100 20.16 2.00 -0.71
N TYR A 101 20.16 1.45 -1.87
CA TYR A 101 20.90 0.21 -2.14
C TYR A 101 22.24 0.50 -2.73
#